data_f9cfb3676102022d8c345d2277cdc65e
#
_entry.id   f9cfb3676102022d8c345d2277cdc65e
#
_cell.length_a   1.000
_cell.length_b   1.000
_cell.length_c   1.000
_cell.angle_alpha   90.00
_cell.angle_beta   90.00
_cell.angle_gamma   90.00
#
_symmetry.space_group_name_H-M   'P 1'
#
loop_
_entity.id
_entity.type
_entity.pdbx_description
1 polymer ?
#
loop_
_entity_poly.entity_id
_entity_poly.type
_entity_poly.pdbx_seq_one_letter_code
_entity_poly.pdbx_strand_id
1 'polypeptide(L)'
;MLRPPVRASFQGGSSHVAKYVGNARVVGSPHNADPVRQLLLDQDTPMSTEENAIELRYFDLGHIAAGLMTLRIRNAVPGTVIDIAVSEHIDSSNKLVTLGQHAGLRYICDGEIGTFESFDILGMRYIHAAIRTPDNNESLVGPAEIELAIEITDQHRPRPTGASFECSDPQLNLIHAIGLRTVDLCALDAYVDCPTREQRAWTGDSVVHQMVDFVSNPDWSMPLWHPQLATHLRPDGMLAMAAASDFAADDRMYLPDWALHWIHSIFNIYRYAADKEIVSEYLSIAERVLRWFESFLGDDNLLHDVTGWALTDWASVYMNGCASTTNALWARGLDEFAEMSEWIGNSANANWARSRHQLVKDAFEVFWDESRGVYIDHIVDSERRPEAAQHPGALAIVARLVPEDRVARVVAGITDRRKLIRHSFVMDRLTVDGDGQGFVYLMNGFPAQPPWDVHHQMVEAEPFFQYVVHDALAAAGRHDLILESCRHWQVFVDAGETTWPECWVGGTKCHGWSSTPTSDLVRYIAGITPGDPGYTSVRIAPVLGDLAWVKATVPTPHGFVTVEARADGTVLIDSPVPVLPSHT
;
A
#
# COMPACT_ATOMS: atom_id res chain seq x y z
N MET A 1 -17.22 19.09 16.01
CA MET A 1 -17.91 19.48 14.75
C MET A 1 -17.09 18.89 13.61
N LEU A 2 -17.62 17.89 12.92
CA LEU A 2 -16.92 17.27 11.78
C LEU A 2 -16.63 18.35 10.74
N ARG A 3 -15.34 18.56 10.41
CA ARG A 3 -15.01 19.44 9.28
C ARG A 3 -15.63 18.84 8.02
N PRO A 4 -16.29 19.63 7.16
CA PRO A 4 -16.79 19.09 5.90
C PRO A 4 -15.61 18.55 5.11
N PRO A 5 -15.76 17.41 4.41
CA PRO A 5 -14.70 16.86 3.59
C PRO A 5 -14.22 17.95 2.63
N VAL A 6 -12.91 18.14 2.58
CA VAL A 6 -12.31 18.99 1.55
C VAL A 6 -12.70 18.35 0.22
N ARG A 7 -13.56 19.02 -0.57
CA ARG A 7 -13.86 18.55 -1.92
C ARG A 7 -12.55 18.48 -2.68
N ALA A 8 -12.06 17.27 -2.90
CA ALA A 8 -10.96 17.07 -3.81
C ALA A 8 -11.37 17.61 -5.17
N SER A 9 -10.74 18.68 -5.61
CA SER A 9 -10.88 19.12 -6.99
C SER A 9 -10.03 18.15 -7.81
N PHE A 10 -10.67 17.18 -8.46
CA PHE A 10 -9.98 16.36 -9.44
C PHE A 10 -9.53 17.26 -10.58
N GLN A 11 -8.24 17.19 -10.91
CA GLN A 11 -7.74 17.71 -12.17
C GLN A 11 -7.67 16.55 -13.14
N GLY A 12 -8.22 16.76 -14.36
CA GLY A 12 -7.95 15.84 -15.46
C GLY A 12 -6.44 15.74 -15.66
N GLY A 13 -5.91 14.55 -15.51
CA GLY A 13 -4.50 14.25 -15.71
C GLY A 13 -4.16 14.08 -17.20
N SER A 14 -3.06 13.39 -17.46
CA SER A 14 -2.63 13.02 -18.81
C SER A 14 -3.66 12.09 -19.47
N SER A 15 -3.90 12.30 -20.76
CA SER A 15 -4.69 11.36 -21.58
C SER A 15 -3.80 10.28 -22.17
N HIS A 16 -4.26 9.04 -22.09
CA HIS A 16 -3.57 7.86 -22.57
C HIS A 16 -4.43 7.15 -23.62
N VAL A 17 -3.94 7.10 -24.86
CA VAL A 17 -4.63 6.41 -25.96
C VAL A 17 -4.22 4.94 -25.91
N ALA A 18 -5.23 4.07 -25.78
CA ALA A 18 -5.01 2.64 -25.77
C ALA A 18 -4.58 2.16 -27.17
N LYS A 19 -3.45 1.46 -27.25
CA LYS A 19 -2.93 0.90 -28.50
C LYS A 19 -3.65 -0.41 -28.80
N TYR A 20 -4.20 -0.52 -29.99
CA TYR A 20 -4.69 -1.79 -30.51
C TYR A 20 -3.52 -2.75 -30.71
N VAL A 21 -3.58 -3.91 -30.07
CA VAL A 21 -2.50 -4.92 -30.12
C VAL A 21 -2.91 -6.21 -30.81
N GLY A 22 -4.19 -6.42 -31.09
CA GLY A 22 -4.67 -7.58 -31.82
C GLY A 22 -6.16 -7.83 -31.67
N ASN A 23 -6.66 -8.80 -32.42
CA ASN A 23 -8.04 -9.28 -32.30
C ASN A 23 -8.10 -10.81 -32.38
N ALA A 24 -9.17 -11.36 -31.83
CA ALA A 24 -9.59 -12.72 -32.07
C ALA A 24 -11.07 -12.73 -32.42
N ARG A 25 -11.49 -13.63 -33.29
CA ARG A 25 -12.89 -13.85 -33.58
C ARG A 25 -13.37 -15.02 -32.77
N VAL A 26 -14.36 -14.78 -31.94
CA VAL A 26 -14.99 -15.82 -31.13
C VAL A 26 -16.42 -15.99 -31.61
N VAL A 27 -16.82 -17.22 -31.84
CA VAL A 27 -18.18 -17.58 -32.26
C VAL A 27 -18.95 -18.06 -31.04
N GLY A 28 -20.06 -17.40 -30.68
CA GLY A 28 -20.75 -17.66 -29.42
C GLY A 28 -22.26 -17.52 -29.44
N SER A 29 -22.90 -18.10 -28.42
CA SER A 29 -24.35 -18.05 -28.24
C SER A 29 -24.79 -16.70 -27.64
N PRO A 30 -25.85 -16.05 -28.21
CA PRO A 30 -26.32 -14.75 -27.74
C PRO A 30 -27.14 -14.80 -26.44
N HIS A 31 -27.37 -15.97 -25.87
CA HIS A 31 -28.33 -16.17 -24.77
C HIS A 31 -27.74 -16.13 -23.37
N ASN A 32 -26.44 -15.81 -23.21
CA ASN A 32 -25.83 -15.76 -21.89
C ASN A 32 -25.97 -14.37 -21.24
N ALA A 33 -26.56 -14.36 -20.07
CA ALA A 33 -27.03 -13.15 -19.38
C ALA A 33 -25.94 -12.17 -18.94
N ASP A 34 -24.66 -12.56 -18.95
CA ASP A 34 -23.53 -11.72 -18.66
C ASP A 34 -22.34 -12.05 -19.59
N PRO A 35 -22.38 -11.56 -20.84
CA PRO A 35 -21.37 -11.90 -21.84
C PRO A 35 -19.96 -11.36 -21.49
N VAL A 36 -19.83 -10.25 -20.77
CA VAL A 36 -18.52 -9.72 -20.34
C VAL A 36 -17.89 -10.68 -19.33
N ARG A 37 -18.65 -11.05 -18.32
CA ARG A 37 -18.19 -11.99 -17.31
C ARG A 37 -17.85 -13.34 -17.89
N GLN A 38 -18.65 -13.81 -18.83
CA GLN A 38 -18.48 -15.11 -19.45
C GLN A 38 -17.33 -15.13 -20.47
N LEU A 39 -17.15 -14.07 -21.27
CA LEU A 39 -15.99 -13.92 -22.16
C LEU A 39 -14.66 -13.82 -21.40
N LEU A 40 -14.67 -13.29 -20.18
CA LEU A 40 -13.49 -13.16 -19.35
C LEU A 40 -13.18 -14.40 -18.52
N LEU A 41 -14.21 -15.17 -18.13
CA LEU A 41 -14.07 -16.34 -17.24
C LEU A 41 -14.08 -17.67 -18.01
N ASP A 42 -14.72 -17.75 -19.18
CA ASP A 42 -15.01 -18.98 -19.91
C ASP A 42 -14.52 -18.95 -21.36
N GLN A 43 -13.26 -18.62 -21.59
CA GLN A 43 -12.66 -18.70 -22.93
C GLN A 43 -12.52 -20.14 -23.46
N ASP A 44 -12.67 -21.14 -22.60
CA ASP A 44 -12.56 -22.57 -22.94
C ASP A 44 -13.90 -23.23 -23.32
N THR A 45 -15.03 -22.50 -23.23
CA THR A 45 -16.32 -23.07 -23.63
C THR A 45 -16.41 -23.12 -25.16
N PRO A 46 -16.60 -24.32 -25.79
CA PRO A 46 -16.75 -24.43 -27.22
C PRO A 46 -18.02 -23.69 -27.66
N MET A 47 -17.83 -22.59 -28.39
CA MET A 47 -18.94 -21.79 -28.89
C MET A 47 -19.41 -22.33 -30.22
N SER A 48 -20.65 -22.73 -30.31
CA SER A 48 -21.24 -23.37 -31.50
C SER A 48 -21.99 -22.36 -32.37
N THR A 49 -21.68 -22.36 -33.65
CA THR A 49 -22.34 -21.85 -34.83
C THR A 49 -21.93 -20.46 -35.34
N GLU A 50 -21.80 -20.39 -36.68
CA GLU A 50 -21.27 -19.22 -37.43
C GLU A 50 -22.18 -17.97 -37.38
N GLU A 51 -23.37 -18.05 -36.83
CA GLU A 51 -24.40 -17.00 -36.92
C GLU A 51 -24.21 -15.82 -35.93
N ASN A 52 -23.36 -15.97 -34.89
CA ASN A 52 -23.18 -14.95 -33.87
C ASN A 52 -21.70 -14.69 -33.59
N ALA A 53 -21.02 -14.06 -34.54
CA ALA A 53 -19.61 -13.72 -34.40
C ALA A 53 -19.43 -12.55 -33.42
N ILE A 54 -18.62 -12.78 -32.40
CA ILE A 54 -18.09 -11.73 -31.51
C ILE A 54 -16.69 -11.41 -31.95
N GLU A 55 -16.38 -10.13 -32.17
CA GLU A 55 -15.02 -9.69 -32.36
C GLU A 55 -14.46 -9.21 -31.03
N LEU A 56 -13.40 -9.87 -30.56
CA LEU A 56 -12.60 -9.42 -29.42
C LEU A 56 -11.45 -8.55 -29.92
N ARG A 57 -11.32 -7.36 -29.34
CA ARG A 57 -10.19 -6.46 -29.57
C ARG A 57 -9.42 -6.25 -28.30
N TYR A 58 -8.10 -6.33 -28.41
CA TYR A 58 -7.17 -6.18 -27.28
C TYR A 58 -6.42 -4.86 -27.40
N PHE A 59 -6.32 -4.17 -26.25
CA PHE A 59 -5.61 -2.90 -26.18
C PHE A 59 -4.67 -2.91 -24.99
N ASP A 60 -3.50 -2.29 -25.13
CA ASP A 60 -2.50 -2.07 -24.06
C ASP A 60 -2.20 -0.57 -23.97
N LEU A 61 -2.29 -0.02 -22.76
CA LEU A 61 -1.89 1.36 -22.48
C LEU A 61 -0.36 1.50 -22.36
N GLY A 62 0.36 0.39 -22.18
CA GLY A 62 1.80 0.37 -21.93
C GLY A 62 2.20 0.66 -20.49
N HIS A 63 1.26 1.11 -19.64
CA HIS A 63 1.44 1.42 -18.22
C HIS A 63 0.08 1.36 -17.52
N ILE A 64 0.10 1.33 -16.19
CA ILE A 64 -1.13 1.46 -15.40
C ILE A 64 -1.62 2.91 -15.49
N ALA A 65 -2.91 3.07 -15.80
CA ALA A 65 -3.65 4.32 -15.72
C ALA A 65 -4.88 4.14 -14.83
N ALA A 66 -5.34 5.21 -14.21
CA ALA A 66 -6.56 5.23 -13.43
C ALA A 66 -7.35 6.50 -13.73
N GLY A 67 -8.55 6.34 -14.31
CA GLY A 67 -9.30 7.50 -14.73
C GLY A 67 -10.60 7.18 -15.45
N LEU A 68 -11.15 8.20 -16.09
CA LEU A 68 -12.36 8.08 -16.90
C LEU A 68 -12.01 7.53 -18.27
N MET A 69 -12.76 6.51 -18.69
CA MET A 69 -12.62 5.88 -20.00
C MET A 69 -13.55 6.56 -21.00
N THR A 70 -12.98 7.05 -22.08
CA THR A 70 -13.74 7.58 -23.23
C THR A 70 -13.70 6.58 -24.38
N LEU A 71 -14.87 6.13 -24.83
CA LEU A 71 -15.06 5.34 -26.04
C LEU A 71 -15.47 6.28 -27.17
N ARG A 72 -14.82 6.15 -28.32
CA ARG A 72 -15.21 6.82 -29.57
C ARG A 72 -15.50 5.75 -30.62
N ILE A 73 -16.73 5.74 -31.10
CA ILE A 73 -17.26 4.68 -31.96
C ILE A 73 -17.69 5.29 -33.28
N ARG A 74 -17.38 4.61 -34.38
CA ARG A 74 -17.85 4.94 -35.73
C ARG A 74 -18.23 3.68 -36.49
N ASN A 75 -19.05 3.86 -37.52
CA ASN A 75 -19.56 2.80 -38.38
C ASN A 75 -20.39 1.74 -37.63
N ALA A 76 -20.93 2.09 -36.45
CA ALA A 76 -21.82 1.18 -35.74
C ALA A 76 -23.24 1.20 -36.32
N VAL A 77 -24.00 0.15 -36.10
CA VAL A 77 -25.44 0.11 -36.35
C VAL A 77 -26.20 0.18 -35.03
N PRO A 78 -27.39 0.74 -35.00
CA PRO A 78 -28.22 0.75 -33.78
C PRO A 78 -28.39 -0.66 -33.23
N GLY A 79 -28.19 -0.82 -31.89
CA GLY A 79 -28.22 -2.12 -31.22
C GLY A 79 -26.88 -2.86 -31.20
N THR A 80 -25.81 -2.32 -31.82
CA THR A 80 -24.45 -2.85 -31.60
C THR A 80 -24.10 -2.79 -30.13
N VAL A 81 -23.62 -3.90 -29.58
CA VAL A 81 -23.18 -4.00 -28.18
C VAL A 81 -21.65 -4.05 -28.13
N ILE A 82 -21.08 -3.18 -27.32
CA ILE A 82 -19.65 -3.14 -27.03
C ILE A 82 -19.50 -3.38 -25.53
N ASP A 83 -18.97 -4.55 -25.18
CA ASP A 83 -18.64 -4.93 -23.81
C ASP A 83 -17.13 -4.68 -23.60
N ILE A 84 -16.80 -3.95 -22.56
CA ILE A 84 -15.42 -3.64 -22.16
C ILE A 84 -15.11 -4.32 -20.85
N ALA A 85 -13.95 -4.96 -20.79
CA ALA A 85 -13.37 -5.44 -19.54
C ALA A 85 -11.93 -4.96 -19.42
N VAL A 86 -11.50 -4.69 -18.21
CA VAL A 86 -10.20 -4.11 -17.91
C VAL A 86 -9.44 -4.95 -16.89
N SER A 87 -8.10 -4.90 -16.95
CA SER A 87 -7.23 -5.53 -15.96
C SER A 87 -5.83 -4.90 -15.96
N GLU A 88 -5.10 -5.13 -14.88
CA GLU A 88 -3.66 -4.84 -14.78
C GLU A 88 -2.80 -5.89 -15.46
N HIS A 89 -3.34 -7.11 -15.63
CA HIS A 89 -2.62 -8.30 -16.05
C HIS A 89 -3.24 -8.98 -17.25
N ILE A 90 -2.38 -9.58 -18.05
CA ILE A 90 -2.75 -10.62 -19.02
C ILE A 90 -1.88 -11.85 -18.79
N ASP A 91 -2.39 -13.01 -19.10
CA ASP A 91 -1.61 -14.26 -19.13
C ASP A 91 -0.85 -14.42 -20.45
N SER A 92 -0.09 -15.51 -20.57
CA SER A 92 0.68 -15.82 -21.77
C SER A 92 -0.16 -16.03 -23.04
N SER A 93 -1.47 -16.20 -22.91
CA SER A 93 -2.44 -16.33 -24.01
C SER A 93 -3.18 -15.02 -24.32
N ASN A 94 -2.77 -13.89 -23.74
CA ASN A 94 -3.43 -12.58 -23.77
C ASN A 94 -4.82 -12.55 -23.11
N LYS A 95 -5.13 -13.48 -22.22
CA LYS A 95 -6.35 -13.46 -21.42
C LYS A 95 -6.18 -12.48 -20.26
N LEU A 96 -7.24 -11.70 -19.96
CA LEU A 96 -7.23 -10.82 -18.78
C LEU A 96 -7.21 -11.68 -17.51
N VAL A 97 -6.30 -11.34 -16.60
CA VAL A 97 -6.26 -11.91 -15.26
C VAL A 97 -6.90 -10.92 -14.31
N THR A 98 -8.11 -11.19 -13.86
CA THR A 98 -8.91 -10.21 -13.13
C THR A 98 -8.69 -10.22 -11.62
N LEU A 99 -8.10 -11.28 -11.05
CA LEU A 99 -7.87 -11.43 -9.60
C LEU A 99 -9.12 -11.07 -8.75
N GLY A 100 -10.32 -11.36 -9.26
CA GLY A 100 -11.58 -10.97 -8.63
C GLY A 100 -12.05 -9.54 -8.97
N GLN A 101 -11.38 -8.81 -9.84
CA GLN A 101 -11.85 -7.53 -10.36
C GLN A 101 -13.08 -7.74 -11.24
N HIS A 102 -14.15 -7.00 -10.95
CA HIS A 102 -15.38 -7.01 -11.73
C HIS A 102 -15.58 -5.69 -12.49
N ALA A 103 -14.46 -5.07 -12.91
CA ALA A 103 -14.49 -3.82 -13.65
C ALA A 103 -14.79 -4.04 -15.12
N GLY A 104 -15.91 -3.55 -15.57
CA GLY A 104 -16.32 -3.61 -16.95
C GLY A 104 -17.53 -2.72 -17.20
N LEU A 105 -17.76 -2.41 -18.46
CA LEU A 105 -18.92 -1.63 -18.90
C LEU A 105 -19.51 -2.21 -20.17
N ARG A 106 -20.78 -1.94 -20.38
CA ARG A 106 -21.50 -2.23 -21.63
C ARG A 106 -22.01 -0.94 -22.23
N TYR A 107 -21.68 -0.73 -23.50
CA TYR A 107 -22.25 0.34 -24.31
C TYR A 107 -23.10 -0.25 -25.45
N ILE A 108 -24.33 0.25 -25.58
CA ILE A 108 -25.24 -0.13 -26.67
C ILE A 108 -25.34 1.09 -27.60
N CYS A 109 -24.92 0.91 -28.86
CA CYS A 109 -24.93 1.98 -29.85
C CYS A 109 -26.38 2.28 -30.28
N ASP A 110 -26.71 3.55 -30.34
CA ASP A 110 -28.01 4.05 -30.82
C ASP A 110 -27.94 4.61 -32.25
N GLY A 111 -26.73 4.68 -32.82
CA GLY A 111 -26.47 5.19 -34.16
C GLY A 111 -25.06 4.86 -34.66
N GLU A 112 -24.73 5.44 -35.84
CA GLU A 112 -23.48 5.19 -36.54
C GLU A 112 -22.25 5.76 -35.84
N ILE A 113 -22.43 6.87 -35.09
CA ILE A 113 -21.37 7.53 -34.35
C ILE A 113 -21.79 7.63 -32.88
N GLY A 114 -20.91 7.17 -31.98
CA GLY A 114 -21.09 7.25 -30.53
C GLY A 114 -19.88 7.80 -29.81
N THR A 115 -20.11 8.51 -28.73
CA THR A 115 -19.08 8.86 -27.75
C THR A 115 -19.65 8.61 -26.36
N PHE A 116 -18.92 7.88 -25.54
CA PHE A 116 -19.31 7.57 -24.16
C PHE A 116 -18.11 7.81 -23.24
N GLU A 117 -18.34 8.38 -22.10
CA GLU A 117 -17.36 8.49 -21.01
C GLU A 117 -17.89 7.75 -19.79
N SER A 118 -17.03 6.95 -19.14
CA SER A 118 -17.40 6.20 -17.94
C SER A 118 -17.75 7.14 -16.79
N PHE A 119 -18.67 6.69 -15.91
CA PHE A 119 -19.04 7.44 -14.71
C PHE A 119 -18.06 7.17 -13.56
N ASP A 120 -17.45 5.98 -13.55
CA ASP A 120 -16.54 5.53 -12.53
C ASP A 120 -15.09 5.63 -13.00
N ILE A 121 -14.18 5.88 -12.06
CA ILE A 121 -12.75 5.79 -12.28
C ILE A 121 -12.38 4.31 -12.40
N LEU A 122 -11.77 3.93 -13.50
CA LEU A 122 -11.30 2.58 -13.78
C LEU A 122 -9.78 2.56 -13.78
N GLY A 123 -9.18 1.62 -13.05
CA GLY A 123 -7.75 1.37 -13.06
C GLY A 123 -7.41 0.17 -13.95
N MET A 124 -6.42 0.33 -14.85
CA MET A 124 -6.08 -0.71 -15.81
C MET A 124 -4.76 -0.45 -16.55
N ARG A 125 -4.24 -1.50 -17.16
CA ARG A 125 -3.29 -1.42 -18.26
C ARG A 125 -3.86 -2.04 -19.52
N TYR A 126 -4.55 -3.16 -19.40
CA TYR A 126 -5.08 -3.93 -20.52
C TYR A 126 -6.59 -3.80 -20.62
N ILE A 127 -7.10 -3.71 -21.86
CA ILE A 127 -8.52 -3.54 -22.15
C ILE A 127 -8.91 -4.57 -23.19
N HIS A 128 -9.96 -5.35 -22.92
CA HIS A 128 -10.61 -6.20 -23.90
C HIS A 128 -11.97 -5.63 -24.26
N ALA A 129 -12.23 -5.49 -25.55
CA ALA A 129 -13.51 -5.06 -26.07
C ALA A 129 -14.16 -6.18 -26.88
N ALA A 130 -15.36 -6.59 -26.48
CA ALA A 130 -16.16 -7.56 -27.22
C ALA A 130 -17.26 -6.83 -28.01
N ILE A 131 -17.24 -6.93 -29.34
CA ILE A 131 -18.14 -6.22 -30.23
C ILE A 131 -19.08 -7.21 -30.87
N ARG A 132 -20.40 -6.93 -30.77
CA ARG A 132 -21.47 -7.71 -31.38
C ARG A 132 -22.43 -6.79 -32.12
N THR A 133 -22.73 -7.14 -33.36
CA THR A 133 -23.78 -6.47 -34.14
C THR A 133 -25.10 -7.20 -33.98
N PRO A 134 -26.26 -6.51 -34.08
CA PRO A 134 -27.56 -7.15 -33.99
C PRO A 134 -27.81 -8.08 -35.19
N ASP A 135 -28.53 -9.20 -34.93
CA ASP A 135 -28.92 -10.19 -35.92
C ASP A 135 -30.09 -9.64 -36.78
N ASN A 136 -29.84 -8.63 -37.58
CA ASN A 136 -30.83 -8.22 -38.58
C ASN A 136 -30.21 -8.44 -39.98
N ASN A 137 -30.83 -9.28 -40.77
CA ASN A 137 -30.44 -9.60 -42.15
C ASN A 137 -30.29 -8.39 -43.08
N GLU A 138 -30.49 -7.17 -42.56
CA GLU A 138 -30.41 -5.90 -43.32
C GLU A 138 -29.10 -5.12 -43.08
N SER A 139 -28.32 -5.51 -42.07
CA SER A 139 -27.04 -4.80 -41.77
C SER A 139 -25.90 -5.38 -42.57
N LEU A 140 -25.30 -4.53 -43.42
CA LEU A 140 -24.10 -4.87 -44.16
C LEU A 140 -22.81 -4.65 -43.33
N VAL A 141 -22.93 -4.13 -42.10
CA VAL A 141 -21.80 -3.82 -41.23
C VAL A 141 -21.56 -4.93 -40.23
N GLY A 142 -20.46 -5.65 -40.39
CA GLY A 142 -20.02 -6.65 -39.40
C GLY A 142 -19.22 -6.03 -38.25
N PRO A 143 -18.99 -6.78 -37.15
CA PRO A 143 -18.22 -6.30 -36.00
C PRO A 143 -16.82 -5.78 -36.35
N ALA A 144 -16.18 -6.35 -37.39
CA ALA A 144 -14.85 -5.96 -37.85
C ALA A 144 -14.77 -4.57 -38.48
N GLU A 145 -15.90 -4.04 -38.98
CA GLU A 145 -15.97 -2.76 -39.70
C GLU A 145 -16.20 -1.58 -38.74
N ILE A 146 -16.51 -1.87 -37.46
CA ILE A 146 -16.74 -0.86 -36.45
C ILE A 146 -15.39 -0.28 -36.01
N GLU A 147 -15.27 1.03 -36.08
CA GLU A 147 -14.11 1.73 -35.51
C GLU A 147 -14.32 2.01 -34.04
N LEU A 148 -13.39 1.53 -33.18
CA LEU A 148 -13.38 1.78 -31.76
C LEU A 148 -12.04 2.37 -31.34
N ALA A 149 -12.05 3.57 -30.78
CA ALA A 149 -10.92 4.16 -30.10
C ALA A 149 -11.23 4.30 -28.61
N ILE A 150 -10.26 4.00 -27.78
CA ILE A 150 -10.36 4.04 -26.32
C ILE A 150 -9.28 4.96 -25.77
N GLU A 151 -9.68 5.89 -24.94
CA GLU A 151 -8.82 6.86 -24.26
C GLU A 151 -9.12 6.84 -22.75
N ILE A 152 -8.10 6.87 -21.93
CA ILE A 152 -8.21 7.00 -20.48
C ILE A 152 -7.64 8.36 -20.08
N THR A 153 -8.43 9.15 -19.37
CA THR A 153 -7.98 10.40 -18.76
C THR A 153 -7.76 10.17 -17.27
N ASP A 154 -6.51 10.18 -16.83
CA ASP A 154 -6.15 9.98 -15.42
C ASP A 154 -6.95 10.95 -14.54
N GLN A 155 -7.48 10.42 -13.46
CA GLN A 155 -8.16 11.18 -12.42
C GLN A 155 -7.42 10.94 -11.11
N HIS A 156 -6.82 11.95 -10.58
CA HIS A 156 -6.15 11.90 -9.29
C HIS A 156 -6.18 13.27 -8.62
N ARG A 157 -5.83 13.28 -7.36
CA ARG A 157 -5.73 14.50 -6.60
C ARG A 157 -4.58 15.37 -7.13
N PRO A 158 -4.76 16.71 -7.24
CA PRO A 158 -3.69 17.60 -7.65
C PRO A 158 -2.47 17.49 -6.72
N ARG A 159 -1.29 17.47 -7.31
CA ARG A 159 -0.01 17.61 -6.59
C ARG A 159 0.62 18.95 -7.00
N PRO A 160 0.43 20.03 -6.20
CA PRO A 160 1.05 21.31 -6.47
C PRO A 160 2.58 21.20 -6.57
N THR A 161 3.17 22.04 -7.41
CA THR A 161 4.63 22.10 -7.59
C THR A 161 5.34 22.68 -6.38
N GLY A 162 6.60 22.35 -6.21
CA GLY A 162 7.49 22.92 -5.16
C GLY A 162 8.32 21.88 -4.43
N ALA A 163 7.73 20.73 -4.10
CA ALA A 163 8.48 19.60 -3.56
C ALA A 163 9.28 18.90 -4.66
N SER A 164 10.46 18.36 -4.33
CA SER A 164 11.31 17.64 -5.28
C SER A 164 12.31 16.75 -4.56
N PHE A 165 12.74 15.70 -5.27
CA PHE A 165 13.90 14.88 -4.90
C PHE A 165 14.68 14.54 -6.16
N GLU A 166 16.01 14.65 -6.07
CA GLU A 166 16.93 14.25 -7.12
C GLU A 166 18.28 13.86 -6.49
N CYS A 167 18.92 12.85 -7.04
CA CYS A 167 20.26 12.45 -6.60
C CYS A 167 21.12 12.00 -7.80
N SER A 168 22.39 11.72 -7.52
CA SER A 168 23.36 11.31 -8.56
C SER A 168 23.09 9.90 -9.15
N ASP A 169 22.20 9.12 -8.55
CA ASP A 169 21.82 7.77 -9.02
C ASP A 169 20.50 7.84 -9.82
N PRO A 170 20.54 7.69 -11.16
CA PRO A 170 19.32 7.74 -11.99
C PRO A 170 18.30 6.66 -11.63
N GLN A 171 18.74 5.52 -11.12
CA GLN A 171 17.87 4.44 -10.70
C GLN A 171 17.01 4.84 -9.50
N LEU A 172 17.59 5.48 -8.49
CA LEU A 172 16.86 5.97 -7.33
C LEU A 172 15.91 7.11 -7.71
N ASN A 173 16.28 7.97 -8.65
CA ASN A 173 15.38 8.99 -9.18
C ASN A 173 14.16 8.38 -9.86
N LEU A 174 14.36 7.30 -10.63
CA LEU A 174 13.26 6.57 -11.25
C LEU A 174 12.38 5.88 -10.20
N ILE A 175 12.98 5.22 -9.21
CA ILE A 175 12.27 4.58 -8.09
C ILE A 175 11.41 5.61 -7.35
N HIS A 176 11.96 6.78 -7.03
CA HIS A 176 11.21 7.85 -6.40
C HIS A 176 10.02 8.31 -7.25
N ALA A 177 10.21 8.53 -8.55
CA ALA A 177 9.18 9.00 -9.47
C ALA A 177 8.04 7.98 -9.65
N ILE A 178 8.36 6.68 -9.74
CA ILE A 178 7.36 5.61 -9.83
C ILE A 178 6.52 5.55 -8.55
N GLY A 179 7.13 5.70 -7.38
CA GLY A 179 6.39 5.70 -6.12
C GLY A 179 5.46 6.91 -5.98
N LEU A 180 5.88 8.10 -6.43
CA LEU A 180 4.98 9.27 -6.52
C LEU A 180 3.78 8.97 -7.41
N ARG A 181 4.02 8.45 -8.62
CA ARG A 181 2.94 8.09 -9.54
C ARG A 181 2.00 7.04 -8.93
N THR A 182 2.54 6.05 -8.23
CA THR A 182 1.74 5.01 -7.58
C THR A 182 0.80 5.61 -6.54
N VAL A 183 1.30 6.50 -5.68
CA VAL A 183 0.48 7.18 -4.67
C VAL A 183 -0.55 8.11 -5.33
N ASP A 184 -0.16 8.85 -6.39
CA ASP A 184 -1.10 9.72 -7.10
C ASP A 184 -2.30 8.94 -7.66
N LEU A 185 -2.06 7.78 -8.29
CA LEU A 185 -3.14 6.93 -8.83
C LEU A 185 -4.00 6.29 -7.73
N CYS A 186 -3.48 6.16 -6.50
CA CYS A 186 -4.21 5.68 -5.33
C CYS A 186 -4.79 6.81 -4.46
N ALA A 187 -4.61 8.09 -4.85
CA ALA A 187 -5.13 9.25 -4.11
C ALA A 187 -6.33 9.85 -4.85
N LEU A 188 -7.49 9.26 -4.65
CA LEU A 188 -8.77 9.68 -5.22
C LEU A 188 -9.46 10.71 -4.29
N ASP A 189 -10.69 10.46 -3.89
CA ASP A 189 -11.37 11.18 -2.79
C ASP A 189 -10.93 10.68 -1.40
N ALA A 190 -10.24 9.57 -1.36
CA ALA A 190 -9.54 8.98 -0.22
C ALA A 190 -8.24 8.32 -0.72
N TYR A 191 -7.34 7.97 0.18
CA TYR A 191 -6.32 6.99 -0.18
C TYR A 191 -6.99 5.62 -0.31
N VAL A 192 -6.84 5.01 -1.48
CA VAL A 192 -7.28 3.63 -1.72
C VAL A 192 -6.05 2.73 -1.83
N ASP A 193 -6.22 1.47 -1.53
CA ASP A 193 -5.17 0.45 -1.65
C ASP A 193 -4.60 0.42 -3.06
N CYS A 194 -5.49 0.25 -4.04
CA CYS A 194 -5.19 0.22 -5.46
C CYS A 194 -6.34 0.87 -6.27
N PRO A 195 -6.06 1.48 -7.43
CA PRO A 195 -7.10 2.08 -8.27
C PRO A 195 -7.80 1.05 -9.17
N THR A 196 -7.46 -0.22 -9.08
CA THR A 196 -7.82 -1.27 -10.02
C THR A 196 -8.84 -2.25 -9.45
N ARG A 197 -8.41 -3.24 -8.67
CA ARG A 197 -9.24 -4.36 -8.23
C ARG A 197 -10.24 -3.96 -7.13
N GLU A 198 -9.77 -3.33 -6.05
CA GLU A 198 -10.56 -3.10 -4.83
C GLU A 198 -11.08 -1.69 -4.69
N GLN A 199 -10.22 -0.69 -4.89
CA GLN A 199 -10.53 0.73 -4.67
C GLN A 199 -11.05 0.99 -3.25
N ARG A 200 -10.45 0.36 -2.24
CA ARG A 200 -10.90 0.47 -0.85
C ARG A 200 -9.96 1.33 -0.02
N ALA A 201 -10.55 2.14 0.85
CA ALA A 201 -9.81 2.91 1.84
C ALA A 201 -9.48 2.04 3.06
N TRP A 202 -8.50 1.15 2.92
CA TRP A 202 -8.01 0.30 4.00
C TRP A 202 -7.37 1.14 5.11
N THR A 203 -7.72 0.81 6.36
CA THR A 203 -7.35 1.63 7.53
C THR A 203 -5.83 1.73 7.75
N GLY A 204 -5.08 0.67 7.48
CA GLY A 204 -3.63 0.62 7.69
C GLY A 204 -2.80 1.01 6.46
N ASP A 205 -3.26 0.69 5.25
CA ASP A 205 -2.52 0.94 3.99
C ASP A 205 -2.09 2.39 3.83
N SER A 206 -2.97 3.30 4.23
CA SER A 206 -2.80 4.74 4.04
C SER A 206 -1.59 5.35 4.76
N VAL A 207 -0.96 4.64 5.70
CA VAL A 207 0.21 5.15 6.43
C VAL A 207 1.36 5.50 5.49
N VAL A 208 1.63 4.66 4.48
CA VAL A 208 2.71 4.92 3.51
C VAL A 208 2.32 6.04 2.54
N HIS A 209 1.08 6.05 2.04
CA HIS A 209 0.58 7.15 1.20
C HIS A 209 0.75 8.50 1.90
N GLN A 210 0.34 8.56 3.17
CA GLN A 210 0.45 9.74 4.02
C GLN A 210 1.91 10.20 4.17
N MET A 211 2.84 9.28 4.41
CA MET A 211 4.26 9.58 4.55
C MET A 211 4.85 10.16 3.26
N VAL A 212 4.45 9.60 2.10
CA VAL A 212 4.85 10.13 0.79
C VAL A 212 4.30 11.54 0.59
N ASP A 213 3.03 11.78 0.90
CA ASP A 213 2.43 13.10 0.73
C ASP A 213 3.02 14.14 1.68
N PHE A 214 3.34 13.81 2.92
CA PHE A 214 3.97 14.75 3.84
C PHE A 214 5.31 15.29 3.34
N VAL A 215 6.07 14.52 2.57
CA VAL A 215 7.38 14.97 2.06
C VAL A 215 7.34 15.50 0.62
N SER A 216 6.25 15.26 -0.12
CA SER A 216 6.21 15.52 -1.56
C SER A 216 4.99 16.31 -2.05
N ASN A 217 3.98 16.54 -1.22
CA ASN A 217 2.77 17.26 -1.60
C ASN A 217 2.55 18.47 -0.67
N PRO A 218 2.58 19.73 -1.18
CA PRO A 218 2.31 20.91 -0.37
C PRO A 218 0.88 20.99 0.20
N ASP A 219 -0.07 20.26 -0.40
CA ASP A 219 -1.45 20.18 0.11
C ASP A 219 -1.62 18.97 1.02
N TRP A 220 -1.55 19.21 2.33
CA TRP A 220 -1.73 18.19 3.35
C TRP A 220 -3.19 17.95 3.77
N SER A 221 -4.17 18.46 3.02
CA SER A 221 -5.58 18.24 3.37
C SER A 221 -5.96 16.76 3.43
N MET A 222 -5.46 15.93 2.48
CA MET A 222 -5.72 14.50 2.46
C MET A 222 -5.02 13.74 3.61
N PRO A 223 -3.71 13.86 3.83
CA PRO A 223 -3.05 13.20 4.95
C PRO A 223 -3.64 13.54 6.31
N LEU A 224 -4.17 14.76 6.49
CA LEU A 224 -4.81 15.17 7.74
C LEU A 224 -6.25 14.64 7.87
N TRP A 225 -6.97 14.56 6.77
CA TRP A 225 -8.38 14.17 6.77
C TRP A 225 -8.60 12.66 6.67
N HIS A 226 -7.79 11.94 5.89
CA HIS A 226 -8.03 10.52 5.60
C HIS A 226 -8.21 9.64 6.85
N PRO A 227 -7.42 9.79 7.95
CA PRO A 227 -7.61 9.00 9.15
C PRO A 227 -9.01 9.13 9.76
N GLN A 228 -9.74 10.23 9.49
CA GLN A 228 -11.10 10.42 9.97
C GLN A 228 -12.08 9.39 9.42
N LEU A 229 -11.82 8.83 8.24
CA LEU A 229 -12.68 7.82 7.63
C LEU A 229 -12.81 6.56 8.49
N ALA A 230 -11.76 6.20 9.22
CA ALA A 230 -11.73 5.02 10.08
C ALA A 230 -12.30 5.25 11.49
N THR A 231 -12.78 6.47 11.82
CA THR A 231 -13.20 6.80 13.19
C THR A 231 -14.54 6.21 13.62
N HIS A 232 -15.27 5.55 12.72
CA HIS A 232 -16.45 4.78 13.06
C HIS A 232 -16.02 3.48 13.77
N LEU A 233 -16.17 3.50 15.08
CA LEU A 233 -15.79 2.37 15.91
C LEU A 233 -16.83 1.26 15.85
N ARG A 234 -16.35 0.03 15.89
CA ARG A 234 -17.16 -1.13 16.19
C ARG A 234 -17.72 -1.02 17.61
N PRO A 235 -18.80 -1.75 17.95
CA PRO A 235 -19.37 -1.72 19.31
C PRO A 235 -18.35 -2.07 20.41
N ASP A 236 -17.33 -2.88 20.11
CA ASP A 236 -16.26 -3.27 21.03
C ASP A 236 -15.13 -2.23 21.13
N GLY A 237 -15.14 -1.19 20.33
CA GLY A 237 -14.13 -0.12 20.34
C GLY A 237 -12.99 -0.26 19.33
N MET A 238 -12.95 -1.36 18.58
CA MET A 238 -11.98 -1.57 17.49
C MET A 238 -12.39 -0.78 16.23
N LEU A 239 -11.45 -0.48 15.35
CA LEU A 239 -11.69 0.13 14.05
C LEU A 239 -12.19 -0.90 13.02
N ALA A 240 -12.96 -0.44 12.04
CA ALA A 240 -13.20 -1.21 10.84
C ALA A 240 -11.90 -1.38 10.03
N MET A 241 -11.77 -2.49 9.31
CA MET A 241 -10.57 -2.77 8.50
C MET A 241 -10.43 -1.83 7.31
N ALA A 242 -11.55 -1.32 6.79
CA ALA A 242 -11.59 -0.36 5.69
C ALA A 242 -12.75 0.63 5.90
N ALA A 243 -12.59 1.86 5.44
CA ALA A 243 -13.65 2.84 5.41
C ALA A 243 -14.48 2.67 4.13
N ALA A 244 -15.81 2.85 4.25
CA ALA A 244 -16.74 2.92 3.11
C ALA A 244 -16.56 1.79 2.07
N SER A 245 -16.34 0.56 2.49
CA SER A 245 -16.26 -0.60 1.62
C SER A 245 -17.46 -1.53 1.80
N ASP A 246 -17.60 -2.48 0.89
CA ASP A 246 -18.57 -3.57 0.97
C ASP A 246 -18.38 -4.45 2.22
N PHE A 247 -17.16 -4.50 2.79
CA PHE A 247 -16.87 -5.18 4.05
C PHE A 247 -17.10 -4.30 5.29
N ALA A 248 -17.21 -2.99 5.15
CA ALA A 248 -17.35 -2.08 6.29
C ALA A 248 -18.62 -2.33 7.13
N ALA A 249 -19.66 -2.88 6.52
CA ALA A 249 -20.90 -3.25 7.19
C ALA A 249 -20.82 -4.60 7.93
N ASP A 250 -19.80 -5.41 7.68
CA ASP A 250 -19.61 -6.69 8.36
C ASP A 250 -18.69 -6.53 9.57
N ASP A 251 -19.30 -6.44 10.75
CA ASP A 251 -18.60 -6.30 12.02
C ASP A 251 -17.81 -7.55 12.45
N ARG A 252 -17.90 -8.65 11.68
CA ARG A 252 -17.15 -9.89 11.93
C ARG A 252 -15.72 -9.83 11.39
N MET A 253 -15.44 -8.97 10.41
CA MET A 253 -14.11 -8.84 9.80
C MET A 253 -13.44 -7.55 10.24
N TYR A 254 -12.25 -7.65 10.82
CA TYR A 254 -11.41 -6.53 11.24
C TYR A 254 -9.95 -6.97 11.32
N LEU A 255 -9.04 -5.99 11.16
CA LEU A 255 -7.61 -6.18 11.23
C LEU A 255 -7.07 -5.38 12.43
N PRO A 256 -6.76 -6.04 13.55
CA PRO A 256 -6.26 -5.34 14.75
C PRO A 256 -4.94 -4.61 14.51
N ASP A 257 -4.04 -5.20 13.74
CA ASP A 257 -2.76 -4.62 13.33
C ASP A 257 -2.94 -3.37 12.46
N TRP A 258 -3.94 -3.32 11.55
CA TRP A 258 -4.27 -2.13 10.78
C TRP A 258 -4.68 -0.94 11.67
N ALA A 259 -5.38 -1.21 12.75
CA ALA A 259 -5.72 -0.19 13.73
C ALA A 259 -4.47 0.38 14.43
N LEU A 260 -3.43 -0.42 14.62
CA LEU A 260 -2.15 0.03 15.18
C LEU A 260 -1.35 0.86 14.16
N HIS A 261 -1.39 0.51 12.87
CA HIS A 261 -0.83 1.36 11.81
C HIS A 261 -1.60 2.69 11.68
N TRP A 262 -2.92 2.69 11.88
CA TRP A 262 -3.70 3.91 11.94
C TRP A 262 -3.23 4.84 13.08
N ILE A 263 -2.91 4.31 14.26
CA ILE A 263 -2.34 5.10 15.36
C ILE A 263 -1.03 5.77 14.92
N HIS A 264 -0.19 5.05 14.19
CA HIS A 264 1.03 5.63 13.61
C HIS A 264 0.73 6.75 12.60
N SER A 265 -0.36 6.66 11.84
CA SER A 265 -0.81 7.77 10.98
C SER A 265 -1.15 9.03 11.79
N ILE A 266 -1.73 8.89 12.99
CA ILE A 266 -1.98 10.03 13.88
C ILE A 266 -0.67 10.59 14.44
N PHE A 267 0.29 9.71 14.76
CA PHE A 267 1.62 10.13 15.18
C PHE A 267 2.33 10.92 14.07
N ASN A 268 2.17 10.54 12.80
CA ASN A 268 2.68 11.32 11.68
C ASN A 268 2.02 12.71 11.60
N ILE A 269 0.70 12.83 11.82
CA ILE A 269 0.03 14.14 11.88
C ILE A 269 0.64 14.99 12.99
N TYR A 270 0.86 14.43 14.17
CA TYR A 270 1.54 15.10 15.27
C TYR A 270 2.95 15.57 14.87
N ARG A 271 3.73 14.71 14.25
CA ARG A 271 5.12 15.01 13.87
C ARG A 271 5.21 16.08 12.79
N TYR A 272 4.39 15.98 11.74
CA TYR A 272 4.49 16.83 10.55
C TYR A 272 3.67 18.12 10.65
N ALA A 273 2.44 18.05 11.12
CA ALA A 273 1.51 19.19 11.13
C ALA A 273 1.31 19.81 12.52
N ALA A 274 1.45 19.02 13.60
CA ALA A 274 1.16 19.40 14.98
C ALA A 274 -0.22 20.08 15.15
N ASP A 275 -1.22 19.62 14.40
CA ASP A 275 -2.59 20.12 14.56
C ASP A 275 -3.20 19.55 15.84
N LYS A 276 -3.18 20.38 16.88
CA LYS A 276 -3.56 19.95 18.24
C LYS A 276 -5.05 19.57 18.34
N GLU A 277 -5.92 20.18 17.54
CA GLU A 277 -7.34 19.87 17.51
C GLU A 277 -7.57 18.49 16.90
N ILE A 278 -6.98 18.22 15.75
CA ILE A 278 -7.07 16.93 15.05
C ILE A 278 -6.46 15.81 15.91
N VAL A 279 -5.26 16.00 16.43
CA VAL A 279 -4.58 14.98 17.27
C VAL A 279 -5.40 14.69 18.52
N SER A 280 -5.96 15.72 19.21
CA SER A 280 -6.76 15.51 20.41
C SER A 280 -8.04 14.73 20.13
N GLU A 281 -8.68 14.95 18.97
CA GLU A 281 -9.86 14.19 18.55
C GLU A 281 -9.51 12.73 18.33
N TYR A 282 -8.46 12.44 17.58
CA TYR A 282 -8.05 11.07 17.28
C TYR A 282 -7.49 10.31 18.47
N LEU A 283 -6.84 10.99 19.42
CA LEU A 283 -6.32 10.33 20.62
C LEU A 283 -7.41 9.65 21.47
N SER A 284 -8.64 10.20 21.48
CA SER A 284 -9.75 9.56 22.18
C SER A 284 -10.14 8.20 21.57
N ILE A 285 -9.92 8.05 20.27
CA ILE A 285 -10.16 6.84 19.50
C ILE A 285 -8.99 5.88 19.68
N ALA A 286 -7.76 6.37 19.54
CA ALA A 286 -6.54 5.61 19.76
C ALA A 286 -6.50 4.97 21.17
N GLU A 287 -6.94 5.69 22.20
CA GLU A 287 -7.08 5.14 23.56
C GLU A 287 -7.99 3.92 23.60
N ARG A 288 -9.17 3.99 22.96
CA ARG A 288 -10.11 2.86 22.94
C ARG A 288 -9.55 1.66 22.19
N VAL A 289 -8.87 1.90 21.06
CA VAL A 289 -8.18 0.85 20.31
C VAL A 289 -7.10 0.20 21.16
N LEU A 290 -6.21 0.98 21.79
CA LEU A 290 -5.13 0.44 22.62
C LEU A 290 -5.65 -0.34 23.83
N ARG A 291 -6.74 0.14 24.46
CA ARG A 291 -7.38 -0.56 25.59
C ARG A 291 -8.14 -1.82 25.16
N TRP A 292 -8.61 -1.91 23.93
CA TRP A 292 -9.23 -3.12 23.39
C TRP A 292 -8.26 -4.31 23.48
N PHE A 293 -6.98 -4.10 23.19
CA PHE A 293 -5.96 -5.13 23.29
C PHE A 293 -5.74 -5.62 24.72
N GLU A 294 -6.05 -4.83 25.76
CA GLU A 294 -5.89 -5.27 27.14
C GLU A 294 -6.74 -6.49 27.50
N SER A 295 -7.81 -6.78 26.75
CA SER A 295 -8.63 -7.98 26.93
C SER A 295 -7.90 -9.29 26.58
N PHE A 296 -6.77 -9.21 25.88
CA PHE A 296 -5.94 -10.33 25.45
C PHE A 296 -4.65 -10.47 26.28
N LEU A 297 -4.48 -9.65 27.31
CA LEU A 297 -3.30 -9.74 28.17
C LEU A 297 -3.32 -11.00 29.04
N GLY A 298 -2.22 -11.76 28.95
CA GLY A 298 -1.92 -12.81 29.89
C GLY A 298 -1.28 -12.30 31.19
N ASP A 299 -1.11 -13.19 32.17
CA ASP A 299 -0.42 -12.90 33.42
C ASP A 299 1.05 -12.52 33.25
N ASP A 300 1.62 -12.83 32.08
CA ASP A 300 2.97 -12.49 31.62
C ASP A 300 3.11 -11.11 31.03
N ASN A 301 2.04 -10.31 30.97
CA ASN A 301 1.94 -8.98 30.35
C ASN A 301 2.11 -8.96 28.82
N LEU A 302 1.93 -10.08 28.16
CA LEU A 302 1.91 -10.19 26.70
C LEU A 302 0.49 -10.49 26.22
N LEU A 303 0.23 -10.10 24.96
CA LEU A 303 -1.03 -10.39 24.27
C LEU A 303 -1.03 -11.82 23.74
N HIS A 304 -2.10 -12.55 24.01
CA HIS A 304 -2.31 -13.92 23.56
C HIS A 304 -3.58 -14.02 22.74
N ASP A 305 -3.55 -14.81 21.69
CA ASP A 305 -4.72 -15.20 20.88
C ASP A 305 -5.59 -13.99 20.50
N VAL A 306 -4.97 -12.90 20.06
CA VAL A 306 -5.68 -11.71 19.59
C VAL A 306 -6.57 -12.10 18.43
N THR A 307 -7.88 -11.85 18.58
CA THR A 307 -8.88 -12.22 17.58
C THR A 307 -8.91 -11.23 16.41
N GLY A 308 -9.46 -11.65 15.30
CA GLY A 308 -9.53 -10.90 14.05
C GLY A 308 -8.57 -11.47 13.01
N TRP A 309 -8.53 -10.81 11.87
CA TRP A 309 -7.60 -11.17 10.82
C TRP A 309 -6.28 -10.41 11.03
N ALA A 310 -5.25 -11.08 11.53
CA ALA A 310 -3.91 -10.50 11.63
C ALA A 310 -3.20 -10.68 10.28
N LEU A 311 -2.99 -9.58 9.57
CA LEU A 311 -2.38 -9.59 8.26
C LEU A 311 -0.87 -9.33 8.33
N THR A 312 -0.44 -8.36 9.12
CA THR A 312 0.91 -7.77 9.19
C THR A 312 1.36 -7.20 7.84
N ASP A 313 1.50 -8.05 6.84
CA ASP A 313 1.54 -7.87 5.40
C ASP A 313 1.28 -9.25 4.76
N TRP A 314 1.59 -9.44 3.47
CA TRP A 314 1.38 -10.73 2.80
C TRP A 314 2.51 -11.74 3.01
N ALA A 315 3.58 -11.40 3.72
CA ALA A 315 4.64 -12.34 4.09
C ALA A 315 4.13 -13.43 5.03
N SER A 316 4.77 -14.59 4.98
CA SER A 316 4.41 -15.72 5.87
C SER A 316 4.93 -15.51 7.30
N VAL A 317 4.26 -14.63 8.05
CA VAL A 317 4.53 -14.34 9.47
C VAL A 317 3.55 -15.12 10.33
N TYR A 318 4.04 -15.90 11.27
CA TYR A 318 3.20 -16.69 12.16
C TYR A 318 2.65 -15.80 13.29
N MET A 319 1.32 -15.70 13.39
CA MET A 319 0.63 -14.74 14.27
C MET A 319 -0.29 -15.39 15.33
N ASN A 320 -0.35 -16.72 15.36
CA ASN A 320 -1.19 -17.44 16.32
C ASN A 320 -0.51 -17.57 17.70
N GLY A 321 -1.32 -17.71 18.75
CA GLY A 321 -0.85 -17.77 20.14
C GLY A 321 -0.35 -16.41 20.63
N CYS A 322 0.81 -16.39 21.27
CA CYS A 322 1.47 -15.16 21.67
C CYS A 322 2.41 -14.70 20.54
N ALA A 323 1.96 -13.76 19.71
CA ALA A 323 2.68 -13.27 18.56
C ALA A 323 3.57 -12.07 18.90
N SER A 324 4.86 -12.16 18.59
CA SER A 324 5.82 -11.08 18.85
C SER A 324 5.51 -9.81 18.05
N THR A 325 5.05 -9.97 16.81
CA THR A 325 4.69 -8.87 15.92
C THR A 325 3.54 -8.04 16.46
N THR A 326 2.44 -8.70 16.92
CA THR A 326 1.28 -8.01 17.51
C THR A 326 1.66 -7.29 18.80
N ASN A 327 2.44 -7.95 19.67
CA ASN A 327 2.92 -7.35 20.91
C ASN A 327 3.81 -6.12 20.67
N ALA A 328 4.70 -6.19 19.67
CA ALA A 328 5.58 -5.07 19.34
C ALA A 328 4.85 -3.91 18.64
N LEU A 329 3.87 -4.19 17.76
CA LEU A 329 3.00 -3.16 17.20
C LEU A 329 2.20 -2.44 18.28
N TRP A 330 1.62 -3.19 19.21
CA TRP A 330 0.89 -2.59 20.34
C TRP A 330 1.81 -1.74 21.20
N ALA A 331 3.01 -2.21 21.51
CA ALA A 331 4.00 -1.44 22.26
C ALA A 331 4.40 -0.15 21.55
N ARG A 332 4.60 -0.19 20.20
CA ARG A 332 4.82 1.03 19.39
C ARG A 332 3.66 2.00 19.54
N GLY A 333 2.43 1.51 19.37
CA GLY A 333 1.23 2.34 19.52
C GLY A 333 1.11 2.98 20.91
N LEU A 334 1.47 2.26 21.98
CA LEU A 334 1.49 2.78 23.36
C LEU A 334 2.53 3.89 23.55
N ASP A 335 3.74 3.72 23.00
CA ASP A 335 4.82 4.73 23.09
C ASP A 335 4.44 6.01 22.35
N GLU A 336 3.96 5.88 21.09
CA GLU A 336 3.49 7.00 20.28
C GLU A 336 2.29 7.73 20.92
N PHE A 337 1.34 6.98 21.45
CA PHE A 337 0.18 7.52 22.16
C PHE A 337 0.59 8.27 23.43
N ALA A 338 1.58 7.75 24.16
CA ALA A 338 2.07 8.41 25.37
C ALA A 338 2.72 9.77 25.05
N GLU A 339 3.54 9.83 23.99
CA GLU A 339 4.18 11.07 23.53
C GLU A 339 3.13 12.11 23.12
N MET A 340 2.16 11.72 22.30
CA MET A 340 1.07 12.61 21.86
C MET A 340 0.19 13.07 23.04
N SER A 341 -0.12 12.16 23.98
CA SER A 341 -0.92 12.47 25.16
C SER A 341 -0.23 13.49 26.08
N GLU A 342 1.08 13.37 26.26
CA GLU A 342 1.86 14.35 27.01
C GLU A 342 1.87 15.71 26.32
N TRP A 343 2.05 15.74 25.00
CA TRP A 343 2.05 16.95 24.21
C TRP A 343 0.72 17.73 24.29
N ILE A 344 -0.43 17.03 24.33
CA ILE A 344 -1.74 17.70 24.51
C ILE A 344 -2.02 18.04 25.99
N GLY A 345 -1.21 17.57 26.94
CA GLY A 345 -1.35 17.81 28.37
C GLY A 345 -2.17 16.74 29.12
N ASN A 346 -2.45 15.57 28.52
CA ASN A 346 -3.13 14.45 29.18
C ASN A 346 -2.14 13.50 29.86
N SER A 347 -1.62 13.92 31.01
CA SER A 347 -0.61 13.13 31.76
C SER A 347 -1.15 11.79 32.27
N ALA A 348 -2.46 11.66 32.51
CA ALA A 348 -3.04 10.40 32.98
C ALA A 348 -2.90 9.31 31.91
N ASN A 349 -3.27 9.62 30.67
CA ASN A 349 -3.17 8.71 29.55
C ASN A 349 -1.70 8.44 29.18
N ALA A 350 -0.85 9.46 29.21
CA ALA A 350 0.58 9.30 28.97
C ALA A 350 1.21 8.31 29.98
N ASN A 351 0.90 8.44 31.27
CA ASN A 351 1.42 7.55 32.31
C ASN A 351 0.88 6.12 32.19
N TRP A 352 -0.41 5.96 31.87
CA TRP A 352 -0.98 4.64 31.62
C TRP A 352 -0.26 3.93 30.47
N ALA A 353 -0.11 4.59 29.33
CA ALA A 353 0.50 4.00 28.15
C ALA A 353 1.98 3.66 28.37
N ARG A 354 2.76 4.55 29.02
CA ARG A 354 4.16 4.27 29.39
C ARG A 354 4.28 3.08 30.34
N SER A 355 3.38 2.98 31.32
CA SER A 355 3.39 1.84 32.24
C SER A 355 3.13 0.52 31.52
N ARG A 356 2.16 0.51 30.57
CA ARG A 356 1.89 -0.67 29.74
C ARG A 356 3.05 -1.01 28.83
N HIS A 357 3.61 -0.02 28.15
CA HIS A 357 4.79 -0.21 27.31
C HIS A 357 5.95 -0.84 28.09
N GLN A 358 6.23 -0.36 29.32
CA GLN A 358 7.31 -0.89 30.14
C GLN A 358 7.07 -2.37 30.52
N LEU A 359 5.82 -2.74 30.85
CA LEU A 359 5.49 -4.13 31.17
C LEU A 359 5.68 -5.05 29.96
N VAL A 360 5.27 -4.61 28.74
CA VAL A 360 5.52 -5.37 27.52
C VAL A 360 7.02 -5.47 27.25
N LYS A 361 7.77 -4.37 27.41
CA LYS A 361 9.23 -4.36 27.20
C LYS A 361 9.93 -5.37 28.09
N ASP A 362 9.58 -5.42 29.38
CA ASP A 362 10.18 -6.35 30.34
C ASP A 362 9.85 -7.83 30.01
N ALA A 363 8.66 -8.08 29.44
CA ALA A 363 8.20 -9.41 29.06
C ALA A 363 8.71 -9.87 27.67
N PHE A 364 9.05 -8.94 26.78
CA PHE A 364 9.32 -9.23 25.36
C PHE A 364 10.56 -10.10 25.12
N GLU A 365 11.43 -10.23 26.12
CA GLU A 365 12.65 -11.05 26.09
C GLU A 365 12.36 -12.51 25.74
N VAL A 366 11.17 -13.02 26.03
CA VAL A 366 10.78 -14.41 25.73
C VAL A 366 10.86 -14.77 24.25
N PHE A 367 10.77 -13.77 23.36
CA PHE A 367 10.87 -13.99 21.92
C PHE A 367 12.31 -13.99 21.39
N TRP A 368 13.28 -13.57 22.19
CA TRP A 368 14.66 -13.48 21.74
C TRP A 368 15.32 -14.86 21.62
N ASP A 369 15.84 -15.19 20.43
CA ASP A 369 16.68 -16.37 20.18
C ASP A 369 18.15 -15.96 20.17
N GLU A 370 18.81 -16.19 21.30
CA GLU A 370 20.22 -15.85 21.50
C GLU A 370 21.13 -16.54 20.49
N SER A 371 20.82 -17.78 20.12
CA SER A 371 21.66 -18.58 19.24
C SER A 371 21.67 -18.06 17.81
N ARG A 372 20.50 -17.57 17.32
CA ARG A 372 20.35 -17.06 15.96
C ARG A 372 20.49 -15.54 15.86
N GLY A 373 20.32 -14.82 16.98
CA GLY A 373 20.35 -13.36 17.03
C GLY A 373 19.11 -12.72 16.40
N VAL A 374 17.94 -13.35 16.56
CA VAL A 374 16.66 -12.91 16.01
C VAL A 374 15.54 -12.98 17.04
N TYR A 375 14.45 -12.26 16.84
CA TYR A 375 13.19 -12.48 17.52
C TYR A 375 12.36 -13.49 16.72
N ILE A 376 11.82 -14.51 17.41
CA ILE A 376 10.91 -15.49 16.81
C ILE A 376 9.52 -14.89 16.63
N ASP A 377 8.75 -15.47 15.69
CA ASP A 377 7.42 -14.95 15.37
C ASP A 377 6.42 -15.16 16.52
N HIS A 378 6.41 -16.34 17.16
CA HIS A 378 5.35 -16.67 18.11
C HIS A 378 5.71 -17.76 19.13
N ILE A 379 4.85 -17.85 20.15
CA ILE A 379 4.84 -18.89 21.18
C ILE A 379 3.44 -19.50 21.20
N VAL A 380 3.34 -20.83 21.08
CA VAL A 380 2.07 -21.57 21.06
C VAL A 380 2.12 -22.65 22.14
N ASP A 381 1.08 -22.74 22.96
CA ASP A 381 0.99 -23.73 24.07
C ASP A 381 2.23 -23.67 25.01
N SER A 382 2.71 -22.46 25.28
CA SER A 382 3.94 -22.20 26.05
C SER A 382 5.24 -22.72 25.42
N GLU A 383 5.20 -23.15 24.18
CA GLU A 383 6.37 -23.59 23.42
C GLU A 383 6.81 -22.51 22.43
N ARG A 384 8.08 -22.14 22.50
CA ARG A 384 8.70 -21.23 21.55
C ARG A 384 8.82 -21.95 20.20
N ARG A 385 8.28 -21.32 19.15
CA ARG A 385 8.37 -21.83 17.78
C ARG A 385 9.58 -21.24 17.07
N PRO A 386 10.25 -22.02 16.18
CA PRO A 386 11.48 -21.55 15.56
C PRO A 386 11.28 -20.59 14.38
N GLU A 387 10.06 -20.41 13.90
CA GLU A 387 9.75 -19.52 12.78
C GLU A 387 10.17 -18.09 13.12
N ALA A 388 10.73 -17.41 12.14
CA ALA A 388 11.17 -16.03 12.26
C ALA A 388 10.99 -15.27 10.94
N ALA A 389 10.48 -14.06 11.05
CA ALA A 389 10.38 -13.09 9.96
C ALA A 389 11.21 -11.84 10.29
N GLN A 390 11.37 -10.96 9.31
CA GLN A 390 12.05 -9.67 9.48
C GLN A 390 11.26 -8.73 10.42
N HIS A 391 9.95 -8.90 10.45
CA HIS A 391 8.97 -8.05 11.13
C HIS A 391 9.21 -7.91 12.64
N PRO A 392 9.32 -9.00 13.45
CA PRO A 392 9.49 -8.87 14.89
C PRO A 392 10.74 -8.08 15.27
N GLY A 393 11.86 -8.32 14.57
CA GLY A 393 13.11 -7.62 14.84
C GLY A 393 13.04 -6.13 14.53
N ALA A 394 12.44 -5.76 13.41
CA ALA A 394 12.23 -4.36 13.02
C ALA A 394 11.31 -3.64 14.01
N LEU A 395 10.16 -4.25 14.31
CA LEU A 395 9.20 -3.71 15.29
C LEU A 395 9.80 -3.55 16.69
N ALA A 396 10.55 -4.54 17.15
CA ALA A 396 11.17 -4.45 18.46
C ALA A 396 12.11 -3.23 18.60
N ILE A 397 12.82 -2.87 17.52
CA ILE A 397 13.66 -1.66 17.50
C ILE A 397 12.80 -0.40 17.56
N VAL A 398 11.81 -0.24 16.66
CA VAL A 398 11.00 0.98 16.60
C VAL A 398 10.10 1.15 17.81
N ALA A 399 9.68 0.05 18.43
CA ALA A 399 8.93 0.05 19.67
C ALA A 399 9.81 0.17 20.93
N ARG A 400 11.13 0.36 20.78
CA ARG A 400 12.09 0.51 21.91
C ARG A 400 12.10 -0.66 22.90
N LEU A 401 11.83 -1.88 22.41
CA LEU A 401 11.82 -3.11 23.20
C LEU A 401 13.21 -3.75 23.30
N VAL A 402 14.08 -3.45 22.33
CA VAL A 402 15.44 -4.04 22.23
C VAL A 402 16.38 -3.35 23.22
N PRO A 403 17.14 -4.10 24.05
CA PRO A 403 18.26 -3.53 24.81
C PRO A 403 19.29 -2.87 23.88
N GLU A 404 19.85 -1.73 24.32
CA GLU A 404 20.73 -0.90 23.47
C GLU A 404 21.94 -1.68 22.93
N ASP A 405 22.55 -2.52 23.77
CA ASP A 405 23.70 -3.36 23.41
C ASP A 405 23.37 -4.46 22.40
N ARG A 406 22.09 -4.77 22.18
CA ARG A 406 21.60 -5.79 21.25
C ARG A 406 21.18 -5.24 19.89
N VAL A 407 20.89 -3.95 19.78
CA VAL A 407 20.35 -3.31 18.54
C VAL A 407 21.20 -3.66 17.32
N ALA A 408 22.52 -3.53 17.40
CA ALA A 408 23.40 -3.83 16.29
C ALA A 408 23.29 -5.29 15.82
N ARG A 409 23.05 -6.23 16.74
CA ARG A 409 22.90 -7.65 16.43
C ARG A 409 21.55 -7.95 15.78
N VAL A 410 20.48 -7.30 16.24
CA VAL A 410 19.15 -7.41 15.62
C VAL A 410 19.19 -6.86 14.19
N VAL A 411 19.80 -5.68 13.99
CA VAL A 411 19.99 -5.11 12.65
C VAL A 411 20.75 -6.07 11.74
N ALA A 412 21.87 -6.65 12.20
CA ALA A 412 22.63 -7.62 11.42
C ALA A 412 21.79 -8.85 11.05
N GLY A 413 20.89 -9.30 11.94
CA GLY A 413 19.97 -10.41 11.70
C GLY A 413 18.95 -10.10 10.61
N ILE A 414 18.21 -8.99 10.75
CA ILE A 414 17.12 -8.63 9.82
C ILE A 414 17.62 -8.11 8.46
N THR A 415 18.90 -7.86 8.28
CA THR A 415 19.50 -7.40 7.00
C THR A 415 20.40 -8.41 6.33
N ASP A 416 20.59 -9.62 6.90
CA ASP A 416 21.42 -10.66 6.29
C ASP A 416 20.71 -11.31 5.10
N ARG A 417 20.97 -10.78 3.91
CA ARG A 417 20.39 -11.23 2.65
C ARG A 417 20.58 -12.73 2.35
N ARG A 418 21.56 -13.37 2.94
CA ARG A 418 21.78 -14.81 2.77
C ARG A 418 20.76 -15.66 3.51
N LYS A 419 20.08 -15.08 4.49
CA LYS A 419 19.05 -15.73 5.31
C LYS A 419 17.65 -15.34 4.90
N LEU A 420 17.46 -14.17 4.25
CA LEU A 420 16.15 -13.66 3.86
C LEU A 420 15.61 -14.46 2.69
N ILE A 421 14.36 -14.90 2.82
CA ILE A 421 13.59 -15.54 1.76
C ILE A 421 12.28 -14.79 1.55
N ARG A 422 11.83 -14.69 0.31
CA ARG A 422 10.49 -14.21 -0.03
C ARG A 422 9.55 -15.39 -0.07
N HIS A 423 8.54 -15.37 0.76
CA HIS A 423 7.53 -16.40 0.84
C HIS A 423 6.20 -15.85 1.36
N SER A 424 5.13 -16.16 0.63
CA SER A 424 3.76 -15.83 1.01
C SER A 424 2.84 -17.04 0.80
N PHE A 425 2.31 -17.62 1.87
CA PHE A 425 1.34 -18.69 1.76
C PHE A 425 0.06 -18.27 1.01
N VAL A 426 -0.24 -16.97 1.01
CA VAL A 426 -1.41 -16.43 0.33
C VAL A 426 -1.11 -16.13 -1.12
N MET A 427 -0.14 -15.27 -1.39
CA MET A 427 0.15 -14.76 -2.73
C MET A 427 0.74 -15.82 -3.65
N ASP A 428 1.60 -16.72 -3.14
CA ASP A 428 2.16 -17.82 -3.92
C ASP A 428 1.08 -18.79 -4.44
N ARG A 429 -0.11 -18.79 -3.81
CA ARG A 429 -1.23 -19.66 -4.17
C ARG A 429 -2.39 -18.94 -4.86
N LEU A 430 -2.37 -17.62 -4.89
CA LEU A 430 -3.32 -16.80 -5.65
C LEU A 430 -2.86 -16.52 -7.06
N THR A 431 -1.64 -16.92 -7.44
CA THR A 431 -1.15 -16.77 -8.81
C THR A 431 -2.01 -17.59 -9.78
N VAL A 432 -1.98 -17.23 -11.07
CA VAL A 432 -2.78 -17.87 -12.14
C VAL A 432 -2.62 -19.38 -12.18
N ASP A 433 -1.44 -19.88 -11.78
CA ASP A 433 -1.11 -21.31 -11.72
C ASP A 433 -1.24 -21.90 -10.30
N GLY A 434 -1.71 -21.12 -9.32
CA GLY A 434 -1.86 -21.55 -7.94
C GLY A 434 -3.13 -22.39 -7.70
N ASP A 435 -3.18 -23.11 -6.58
CA ASP A 435 -4.32 -23.96 -6.21
C ASP A 435 -5.52 -23.16 -5.62
N GLY A 436 -5.43 -21.84 -5.54
CA GLY A 436 -6.47 -20.95 -5.00
C GLY A 436 -6.72 -21.10 -3.49
N GLN A 437 -5.88 -21.86 -2.78
CA GLN A 437 -6.07 -22.14 -1.34
C GLN A 437 -5.45 -21.08 -0.43
N GLY A 438 -4.89 -19.99 -0.98
CA GLY A 438 -4.19 -18.97 -0.20
C GLY A 438 -5.03 -18.42 0.96
N PHE A 439 -6.27 -18.03 0.71
CA PHE A 439 -7.14 -17.48 1.75
C PHE A 439 -7.56 -18.51 2.82
N VAL A 440 -7.48 -19.81 2.54
CA VAL A 440 -7.75 -20.84 3.53
C VAL A 440 -6.75 -20.76 4.69
N TYR A 441 -5.50 -20.40 4.41
CA TYR A 441 -4.49 -20.21 5.46
C TYR A 441 -4.74 -19.00 6.35
N LEU A 442 -5.31 -17.92 5.81
CA LEU A 442 -5.70 -16.77 6.63
C LEU A 442 -6.83 -17.12 7.61
N MET A 443 -7.74 -18.01 7.21
CA MET A 443 -8.90 -18.40 8.03
C MET A 443 -8.56 -19.51 9.02
N ASN A 444 -7.64 -20.43 8.67
CA ASN A 444 -7.36 -21.65 9.42
C ASN A 444 -5.94 -21.69 10.03
N GLY A 445 -5.14 -20.66 9.83
CA GLY A 445 -3.72 -20.62 10.23
C GLY A 445 -2.78 -21.27 9.23
N PHE A 446 -1.52 -20.91 9.30
CA PHE A 446 -0.46 -21.44 8.45
C PHE A 446 -0.12 -22.89 8.81
N PRO A 447 0.48 -23.67 7.87
CA PRO A 447 0.87 -25.04 8.14
C PRO A 447 1.87 -25.11 9.29
N ALA A 448 1.72 -26.13 10.16
CA ALA A 448 2.59 -26.33 11.32
C ALA A 448 4.07 -26.57 10.94
N GLN A 449 4.34 -26.92 9.71
CA GLN A 449 5.70 -27.10 9.17
C GLN A 449 5.85 -26.26 7.91
N PRO A 450 6.58 -25.13 7.98
CA PRO A 450 6.86 -24.30 6.80
C PRO A 450 7.76 -25.04 5.82
N PRO A 451 7.71 -24.71 4.51
CA PRO A 451 8.50 -25.36 3.47
C PRO A 451 9.97 -24.89 3.40
N TRP A 452 10.40 -24.06 4.33
CA TRP A 452 11.78 -23.54 4.40
C TRP A 452 12.52 -23.99 5.66
N ASP A 453 13.84 -23.79 5.68
CA ASP A 453 14.69 -24.08 6.84
C ASP A 453 14.56 -22.98 7.90
N VAL A 454 13.67 -23.19 8.86
CA VAL A 454 13.36 -22.23 9.94
C VAL A 454 14.55 -21.89 10.84
N HIS A 455 15.59 -22.71 10.86
CA HIS A 455 16.77 -22.47 11.69
C HIS A 455 17.80 -21.58 11.01
N HIS A 456 17.82 -21.53 9.68
CA HIS A 456 18.82 -20.80 8.91
C HIS A 456 18.21 -19.71 8.02
N GLN A 457 16.88 -19.72 7.80
CA GLN A 457 16.17 -18.78 6.96
C GLN A 457 15.18 -17.95 7.77
N MET A 458 14.88 -16.78 7.27
CA MET A 458 13.93 -15.82 7.84
C MET A 458 13.10 -15.22 6.70
N VAL A 459 11.81 -15.04 6.91
CA VAL A 459 10.92 -14.48 5.89
C VAL A 459 11.16 -12.97 5.77
N GLU A 460 11.43 -12.49 4.54
CA GLU A 460 11.57 -11.07 4.20
C GLU A 460 10.20 -10.38 4.30
N ALA A 461 10.18 -9.17 4.83
CA ALA A 461 8.99 -8.32 4.84
C ALA A 461 8.59 -7.90 3.42
N GLU A 462 7.30 -7.88 3.14
CA GLU A 462 6.75 -7.39 1.88
C GLU A 462 6.94 -5.86 1.74
N PRO A 463 6.75 -5.28 0.55
CA PRO A 463 6.96 -3.86 0.32
C PRO A 463 6.25 -2.93 1.30
N PHE A 464 5.06 -3.30 1.78
CA PHE A 464 4.34 -2.53 2.80
C PHE A 464 5.17 -2.37 4.06
N PHE A 465 5.61 -3.48 4.64
CA PHE A 465 6.26 -3.45 5.96
C PHE A 465 7.70 -2.92 5.92
N GLN A 466 8.26 -2.70 4.72
CA GLN A 466 9.59 -2.11 4.59
C GLN A 466 9.68 -0.71 5.22
N TYR A 467 8.58 0.04 5.38
CA TYR A 467 8.62 1.32 6.09
C TYR A 467 9.02 1.12 7.57
N VAL A 468 8.56 0.04 8.22
CA VAL A 468 8.94 -0.29 9.60
C VAL A 468 10.40 -0.76 9.65
N VAL A 469 10.84 -1.53 8.67
CA VAL A 469 12.23 -1.97 8.56
C VAL A 469 13.15 -0.77 8.40
N HIS A 470 12.80 0.20 7.53
CA HIS A 470 13.59 1.42 7.32
C HIS A 470 13.58 2.33 8.56
N ASP A 471 12.44 2.49 9.23
CA ASP A 471 12.35 3.22 10.49
C ASP A 471 13.26 2.57 11.56
N ALA A 472 13.32 1.23 11.62
CA ALA A 472 14.21 0.50 12.53
C ALA A 472 15.69 0.73 12.20
N LEU A 473 16.04 0.70 10.91
CA LEU A 473 17.40 1.00 10.46
C LEU A 473 17.80 2.45 10.77
N ALA A 474 16.89 3.39 10.57
CA ALA A 474 17.10 4.80 10.90
C ALA A 474 17.30 4.99 12.41
N ALA A 475 16.46 4.36 13.24
CA ALA A 475 16.59 4.40 14.70
C ALA A 475 17.91 3.78 15.19
N ALA A 476 18.45 2.81 14.45
CA ALA A 476 19.75 2.20 14.70
C ALA A 476 20.95 2.98 14.08
N GLY A 477 20.70 4.12 13.41
CA GLY A 477 21.74 4.91 12.76
C GLY A 477 22.30 4.28 11.47
N ARG A 478 21.60 3.30 10.87
CA ARG A 478 22.03 2.54 9.70
C ARG A 478 21.34 2.98 8.40
N HIS A 479 21.40 4.30 8.13
CA HIS A 479 20.83 4.88 6.91
C HIS A 479 21.51 4.37 5.62
N ASP A 480 22.75 3.90 5.72
CA ASP A 480 23.46 3.21 4.64
C ASP A 480 22.68 1.98 4.12
N LEU A 481 22.09 1.21 5.02
CA LEU A 481 21.28 0.05 4.67
C LEU A 481 19.91 0.42 4.10
N ILE A 482 19.37 1.60 4.46
CA ILE A 482 18.12 2.11 3.86
C ILE A 482 18.35 2.41 2.38
N LEU A 483 19.47 3.08 2.04
CA LEU A 483 19.83 3.38 0.66
C LEU A 483 19.95 2.10 -0.18
N GLU A 484 20.61 1.08 0.36
CA GLU A 484 20.71 -0.23 -0.27
C GLU A 484 19.32 -0.87 -0.43
N SER A 485 18.48 -0.83 0.60
CA SER A 485 17.13 -1.40 0.56
C SER A 485 16.25 -0.71 -0.48
N CYS A 486 16.29 0.61 -0.61
CA CYS A 486 15.52 1.33 -1.65
C CYS A 486 15.85 0.84 -3.06
N ARG A 487 17.10 0.44 -3.33
CA ARG A 487 17.50 -0.11 -4.63
C ARG A 487 16.87 -1.47 -4.94
N HIS A 488 16.32 -2.20 -3.96
CA HIS A 488 15.64 -3.47 -4.21
C HIS A 488 14.37 -3.33 -5.05
N TRP A 489 13.74 -2.15 -5.07
CA TRP A 489 12.62 -1.87 -5.97
C TRP A 489 13.00 -1.93 -7.46
N GLN A 490 14.31 -1.98 -7.77
CA GLN A 490 14.77 -2.23 -9.14
C GLN A 490 14.23 -3.54 -9.72
N VAL A 491 13.93 -4.53 -8.90
CA VAL A 491 13.31 -5.79 -9.36
C VAL A 491 12.00 -5.54 -10.10
N PHE A 492 11.22 -4.56 -9.66
CA PHE A 492 9.97 -4.18 -10.33
C PHE A 492 10.22 -3.41 -11.63
N VAL A 493 11.21 -2.52 -11.62
CA VAL A 493 11.63 -1.78 -12.83
C VAL A 493 12.13 -2.76 -13.91
N ASP A 494 12.93 -3.74 -13.52
CA ASP A 494 13.47 -4.77 -14.42
C ASP A 494 12.35 -5.68 -14.97
N ALA A 495 11.27 -5.87 -14.20
CA ALA A 495 10.06 -6.56 -14.66
C ALA A 495 9.14 -5.70 -15.57
N GLY A 496 9.49 -4.43 -15.81
CA GLY A 496 8.73 -3.51 -16.65
C GLY A 496 7.51 -2.89 -15.97
N GLU A 497 7.48 -2.90 -14.62
CA GLU A 497 6.40 -2.26 -13.86
C GLU A 497 6.55 -0.73 -13.93
N THR A 498 5.42 -0.05 -14.03
CA THR A 498 5.33 1.42 -14.15
C THR A 498 4.71 2.08 -12.93
N THR A 499 4.27 1.25 -12.00
CA THR A 499 3.76 1.54 -10.66
C THR A 499 4.24 0.45 -9.73
N TRP A 500 4.15 0.64 -8.41
CA TRP A 500 4.62 -0.35 -7.46
C TRP A 500 3.58 -1.44 -7.22
N PRO A 501 3.96 -2.72 -7.39
CA PRO A 501 3.12 -3.86 -7.05
C PRO A 501 2.88 -3.97 -5.54
N GLU A 502 1.81 -4.67 -5.18
CA GLU A 502 1.39 -4.96 -3.81
C GLU A 502 2.43 -5.76 -3.04
N CYS A 503 3.00 -6.77 -3.69
CA CYS A 503 3.93 -7.72 -3.10
C CYS A 503 5.19 -7.86 -3.94
N TRP A 504 6.26 -8.45 -3.36
CA TRP A 504 7.45 -8.81 -4.14
C TRP A 504 7.10 -9.76 -5.29
N VAL A 505 6.09 -10.62 -5.07
CA VAL A 505 5.56 -11.55 -6.06
C VAL A 505 4.04 -11.57 -5.98
N GLY A 506 3.36 -11.37 -7.10
CA GLY A 506 1.88 -11.38 -7.14
C GLY A 506 1.23 -10.08 -6.68
N GLY A 507 -0.06 -10.15 -6.36
CA GLY A 507 -0.87 -9.01 -5.96
C GLY A 507 -1.22 -8.05 -7.09
N THR A 508 -1.81 -6.90 -6.75
CA THR A 508 -2.12 -5.81 -7.68
C THR A 508 -0.84 -5.13 -8.17
N LYS A 509 -0.87 -4.51 -9.36
CA LYS A 509 0.31 -3.86 -9.97
C LYS A 509 0.44 -2.38 -9.65
N CYS A 510 -0.56 -1.80 -9.00
CA CYS A 510 -0.52 -0.42 -8.51
C CYS A 510 -1.05 -0.38 -7.09
N HIS A 511 -0.16 -0.37 -6.11
CA HIS A 511 -0.51 -0.41 -4.69
C HIS A 511 0.29 0.64 -3.92
N GLY A 512 -0.41 1.64 -3.40
CA GLY A 512 0.22 2.82 -2.80
C GLY A 512 1.10 2.50 -1.59
N TRP A 513 0.78 1.47 -0.83
CA TRP A 513 1.52 1.03 0.35
C TRP A 513 2.98 0.59 0.05
N SER A 514 3.31 0.31 -1.21
CA SER A 514 4.66 -0.08 -1.64
C SER A 514 5.58 1.10 -1.95
N SER A 515 5.13 2.33 -1.73
CA SER A 515 5.87 3.55 -2.11
C SER A 515 6.85 4.05 -1.04
N THR A 516 7.21 3.21 -0.08
CA THR A 516 8.17 3.51 1.01
C THR A 516 9.45 4.22 0.54
N PRO A 517 10.16 3.79 -0.54
CA PRO A 517 11.38 4.48 -0.96
C PRO A 517 11.20 5.95 -1.29
N THR A 518 10.01 6.35 -1.75
CA THR A 518 9.73 7.74 -2.13
C THR A 518 9.83 8.69 -0.92
N SER A 519 9.28 8.29 0.22
CA SER A 519 9.41 9.07 1.45
C SER A 519 10.81 8.96 2.07
N ASP A 520 11.41 7.78 2.03
CA ASP A 520 12.61 7.49 2.80
C ASP A 520 13.88 8.02 2.16
N LEU A 521 13.92 8.12 0.83
CA LEU A 521 14.98 8.85 0.13
C LEU A 521 15.04 10.33 0.55
N VAL A 522 13.90 10.93 0.85
CA VAL A 522 13.83 12.31 1.36
C VAL A 522 14.14 12.36 2.86
N ARG A 523 13.50 11.50 3.65
CA ARG A 523 13.61 11.51 5.13
C ARG A 523 15.00 11.10 5.60
N TYR A 524 15.56 10.06 5.02
CA TYR A 524 16.75 9.39 5.55
C TYR A 524 18.00 9.58 4.70
N ILE A 525 17.85 9.80 3.38
CA ILE A 525 19.03 9.98 2.51
C ILE A 525 19.33 11.47 2.30
N ALA A 526 18.32 12.28 1.92
CA ALA A 526 18.47 13.73 1.98
C ALA A 526 18.45 14.26 3.42
N GLY A 527 17.96 13.45 4.37
CA GLY A 527 18.03 13.66 5.80
C GLY A 527 17.13 14.78 6.32
N ILE A 528 15.97 15.03 5.71
CA ILE A 528 15.05 16.11 6.09
C ILE A 528 13.89 15.54 6.90
N THR A 529 13.86 15.82 8.21
CA THR A 529 12.78 15.36 9.11
C THR A 529 12.34 16.48 10.06
N PRO A 530 11.10 16.43 10.59
CA PRO A 530 10.70 17.33 11.66
C PRO A 530 11.66 17.24 12.85
N GLY A 531 12.24 18.36 13.26
CA GLY A 531 13.05 18.44 14.49
C GLY A 531 12.14 18.40 15.71
N ASP A 532 11.23 19.36 15.79
CA ASP A 532 10.13 19.41 16.75
C ASP A 532 8.79 19.23 16.01
N PRO A 533 7.71 18.87 16.72
CA PRO A 533 6.40 18.69 16.11
C PRO A 533 5.95 19.90 15.28
N GLY A 534 5.34 19.63 14.12
CA GLY A 534 4.84 20.63 13.19
C GLY A 534 5.95 21.40 12.46
N TYR A 535 7.15 20.84 12.34
CA TYR A 535 8.28 21.52 11.73
C TYR A 535 8.57 22.91 12.35
N THR A 536 8.32 23.09 13.65
CA THR A 536 8.75 24.32 14.35
C THR A 536 10.27 24.44 14.39
N SER A 537 10.96 23.33 14.21
CA SER A 537 12.36 23.21 13.80
C SER A 537 12.52 22.03 12.84
N VAL A 538 13.60 22.01 12.06
CA VAL A 538 13.94 20.92 11.15
C VAL A 538 15.25 20.27 11.54
N ARG A 539 15.33 18.96 11.44
CA ARG A 539 16.58 18.20 11.54
C ARG A 539 17.09 17.89 10.14
N ILE A 540 18.36 18.25 9.90
CA ILE A 540 19.04 17.98 8.63
C ILE A 540 20.23 17.08 8.91
N ALA A 541 20.17 15.85 8.38
CA ALA A 541 21.20 14.83 8.58
C ALA A 541 21.34 13.96 7.32
N PRO A 542 21.89 14.50 6.21
CA PRO A 542 22.02 13.75 4.96
C PRO A 542 23.04 12.61 5.12
N VAL A 543 22.69 11.44 4.56
CA VAL A 543 23.54 10.26 4.52
C VAL A 543 23.63 9.76 3.08
N LEU A 544 24.68 10.16 2.38
CA LEU A 544 24.80 9.92 0.94
C LEU A 544 25.21 8.49 0.59
N GLY A 545 25.88 7.76 1.50
CA GLY A 545 26.46 6.46 1.17
C GLY A 545 27.44 6.60 -0.01
N ASP A 546 27.12 5.97 -1.13
CA ASP A 546 27.89 6.02 -2.39
C ASP A 546 27.42 7.10 -3.38
N LEU A 547 26.41 7.91 -3.02
CA LEU A 547 25.93 8.99 -3.87
C LEU A 547 26.94 10.15 -3.93
N ALA A 548 27.14 10.72 -5.12
CA ALA A 548 27.94 11.93 -5.28
C ALA A 548 27.23 13.17 -4.73
N TRP A 549 25.91 13.20 -4.84
CA TRP A 549 25.08 14.29 -4.32
C TRP A 549 23.62 13.86 -4.17
N VAL A 550 22.88 14.58 -3.32
CA VAL A 550 21.42 14.52 -3.20
C VAL A 550 20.88 15.94 -3.05
N LYS A 551 19.72 16.20 -3.64
CA LYS A 551 18.97 17.43 -3.48
C LYS A 551 17.50 17.13 -3.24
N ALA A 552 16.91 17.75 -2.24
CA ALA A 552 15.49 17.61 -1.94
C ALA A 552 14.87 18.91 -1.47
N THR A 553 13.62 19.13 -1.80
CA THR A 553 12.78 20.22 -1.32
C THR A 553 11.50 19.64 -0.73
N VAL A 554 11.25 19.93 0.55
CA VAL A 554 10.14 19.38 1.34
C VAL A 554 9.17 20.49 1.73
N PRO A 555 7.85 20.30 1.58
CA PRO A 555 6.86 21.23 2.10
C PRO A 555 6.76 21.12 3.62
N THR A 556 6.56 22.25 4.28
CA THR A 556 6.27 22.32 5.72
C THR A 556 5.14 23.31 5.97
N PRO A 557 4.51 23.34 7.16
CA PRO A 557 3.54 24.39 7.51
C PRO A 557 4.09 25.82 7.43
N HIS A 558 5.42 25.97 7.41
CA HIS A 558 6.11 27.25 7.45
C HIS A 558 6.73 27.67 6.11
N GLY A 559 6.58 26.85 5.06
CA GLY A 559 7.22 27.04 3.76
C GLY A 559 8.08 25.83 3.37
N PHE A 560 8.92 25.98 2.35
CA PHE A 560 9.73 24.88 1.87
C PHE A 560 11.09 24.85 2.56
N VAL A 561 11.56 23.64 2.88
CA VAL A 561 12.93 23.37 3.29
C VAL A 561 13.66 22.71 2.12
N THR A 562 14.77 23.28 1.69
CA THR A 562 15.62 22.72 0.63
C THR A 562 16.98 22.34 1.19
N VAL A 563 17.44 21.15 0.82
CA VAL A 563 18.76 20.64 1.16
C VAL A 563 19.46 20.16 -0.10
N GLU A 564 20.71 20.56 -0.27
CA GLU A 564 21.62 19.98 -1.26
C GLU A 564 22.87 19.52 -0.51
N ALA A 565 23.16 18.22 -0.55
CA ALA A 565 24.33 17.64 0.09
C ALA A 565 25.22 16.93 -0.96
N ARG A 566 26.54 17.03 -0.79
CA ARG A 566 27.56 16.48 -1.70
C ARG A 566 28.54 15.59 -0.96
N ALA A 567 29.14 14.64 -1.66
CA ALA A 567 30.10 13.69 -1.12
C ALA A 567 31.39 14.35 -0.58
N ASP A 568 31.68 15.58 -0.97
CA ASP A 568 32.81 16.38 -0.42
C ASP A 568 32.52 16.98 0.96
N GLY A 569 31.33 16.71 1.53
CA GLY A 569 30.89 17.23 2.82
C GLY A 569 30.15 18.57 2.74
N THR A 570 29.98 19.14 1.54
CA THR A 570 29.20 20.38 1.37
C THR A 570 27.72 20.10 1.62
N VAL A 571 27.09 20.89 2.50
CA VAL A 571 25.64 20.86 2.74
C VAL A 571 25.12 22.30 2.64
N LEU A 572 24.24 22.54 1.67
CA LEU A 572 23.53 23.80 1.49
C LEU A 572 22.10 23.63 1.98
N ILE A 573 21.65 24.53 2.83
CA ILE A 573 20.34 24.49 3.47
C ILE A 573 19.64 25.83 3.25
N ASP A 574 18.39 25.76 2.75
CA ASP A 574 17.46 26.89 2.76
C ASP A 574 16.24 26.47 3.59
N SER A 575 15.99 27.13 4.70
CA SER A 575 14.97 26.73 5.66
C SER A 575 14.29 27.95 6.28
N PRO A 576 12.93 27.99 6.30
CA PRO A 576 12.18 29.04 6.97
C PRO A 576 12.13 28.86 8.49
N VAL A 577 12.63 27.73 9.01
CA VAL A 577 12.60 27.36 10.43
C VAL A 577 14.01 27.06 10.96
N PRO A 578 14.24 27.12 12.29
CA PRO A 578 15.52 26.74 12.87
C PRO A 578 15.96 25.33 12.50
N VAL A 579 17.24 25.18 12.14
CA VAL A 579 17.86 23.89 11.87
C VAL A 579 18.49 23.36 13.15
N LEU A 580 18.05 22.20 13.61
CA LEU A 580 18.67 21.52 14.75
C LEU A 580 20.00 20.87 14.31
N PRO A 581 21.03 20.88 15.18
CA PRO A 581 22.25 20.17 14.89
C PRO A 581 21.96 18.66 14.68
N SER A 582 22.65 18.07 13.72
CA SER A 582 22.70 16.61 13.61
C SER A 582 23.30 16.07 14.91
N HIS A 583 22.57 15.19 15.63
CA HIS A 583 23.24 14.43 16.68
C HIS A 583 24.23 13.49 15.99
N THR A 584 25.51 13.75 16.18
CA THR A 584 26.63 12.86 15.81
C THR A 584 26.58 11.60 16.63
#